data_3e4be2c83c422f0919c637d4dc2bfec7
#
_entry.id   3e4be2c83c422f0919c637d4dc2bfec7
#
_cell.length_a   1.000
_cell.length_b   1.000
_cell.length_c   1.000
_cell.angle_alpha   90.00
_cell.angle_beta   90.00
_cell.angle_gamma   90.00
#
_symmetry.space_group_name_H-M   'P 1'
#
loop_
_entity.id
_entity.type
_entity.pdbx_description
1 polymer ?
#
loop_
_entity_poly.entity_id
_entity_poly.type
_entity_poly.pdbx_seq_one_letter_code
_entity_poly.pdbx_strand_id
1 'polypeptide(L)'
;QKISVEGRIGSVRWTVDRADSTLFYGLAMDGKKGIILDNFSLRGSSGLSLRGIPQQMLRQFNEQRPYDLIILEYGLNVATERGRNYDNYQKGLLTSIEHLKNCFPQASILLLSVGDRDYKTEDGELRTMPGVKNLIRYQQNIAAESGIAFWNMFEAMGGEGSMANLVHAKPSMANYDYTHINFRGGKHLAGLLYETLIYGKEQYDRRRAYE
;
A
#
# COMPACT_ATOMS: atom_id res chain seq x y z
N GLN A 1 -19.07 -18.83 -4.30
CA GLN A 1 -19.93 -18.45 -5.44
C GLN A 1 -19.89 -16.94 -5.64
N LYS A 2 -19.76 -16.47 -6.89
CA LYS A 2 -19.90 -15.08 -7.30
C LYS A 2 -21.23 -14.90 -8.02
N ILE A 3 -21.99 -13.89 -7.63
CA ILE A 3 -23.20 -13.47 -8.33
C ILE A 3 -22.92 -12.12 -8.97
N SER A 4 -23.13 -11.99 -10.26
CA SER A 4 -22.92 -10.76 -11.01
C SER A 4 -24.20 -10.29 -11.67
N VAL A 5 -24.47 -8.99 -11.55
CA VAL A 5 -25.60 -8.33 -12.20
C VAL A 5 -25.03 -7.16 -13.02
N GLU A 6 -25.34 -7.12 -14.30
CA GLU A 6 -24.92 -6.04 -15.19
C GLU A 6 -26.07 -5.07 -15.45
N GLY A 7 -25.74 -3.78 -15.48
CA GLY A 7 -26.74 -2.76 -15.76
C GLY A 7 -26.22 -1.34 -15.60
N ARG A 8 -27.07 -0.38 -15.89
CA ARG A 8 -26.84 1.03 -15.58
C ARG A 8 -27.27 1.26 -14.14
N ILE A 9 -26.31 1.23 -13.21
CA ILE A 9 -26.57 1.17 -11.77
C ILE A 9 -26.16 2.51 -11.14
N GLY A 10 -27.12 3.25 -10.59
CA GLY A 10 -26.85 4.47 -9.81
C GLY A 10 -26.74 4.22 -8.31
N SER A 11 -27.50 3.27 -7.78
CA SER A 11 -27.44 2.86 -6.38
C SER A 11 -27.88 1.41 -6.24
N VAL A 12 -27.33 0.73 -5.24
CA VAL A 12 -27.67 -0.65 -4.90
C VAL A 12 -28.08 -0.73 -3.44
N ARG A 13 -29.21 -1.39 -3.17
CA ARG A 13 -29.57 -1.79 -1.82
C ARG A 13 -29.40 -3.30 -1.73
N TRP A 14 -28.59 -3.72 -0.80
CA TRP A 14 -28.38 -5.13 -0.49
C TRP A 14 -29.15 -5.50 0.78
N THR A 15 -30.01 -6.50 0.70
CA THR A 15 -30.77 -7.02 1.85
C THR A 15 -30.45 -8.50 2.03
N VAL A 16 -30.15 -8.90 3.25
CA VAL A 16 -29.94 -10.30 3.62
C VAL A 16 -31.14 -10.74 4.42
N ASP A 17 -32.03 -11.52 3.80
CA ASP A 17 -33.26 -11.98 4.44
C ASP A 17 -33.03 -13.23 5.31
N ARG A 18 -32.09 -14.09 4.90
CA ARG A 18 -31.65 -15.27 5.64
C ARG A 18 -30.18 -15.51 5.46
N ALA A 19 -29.47 -15.75 6.55
CA ALA A 19 -28.01 -15.92 6.57
C ALA A 19 -27.60 -17.07 7.50
N ASP A 20 -28.15 -18.24 7.30
CA ASP A 20 -27.85 -19.44 8.11
C ASP A 20 -26.41 -19.88 7.79
N SER A 21 -25.46 -19.54 8.67
CA SER A 21 -24.02 -19.89 8.55
C SER A 21 -23.35 -19.49 7.23
N THR A 22 -23.82 -18.42 6.59
CA THR A 22 -23.28 -17.92 5.33
C THR A 22 -22.18 -16.89 5.58
N LEU A 23 -21.04 -17.05 4.91
CA LEU A 23 -19.96 -16.07 4.89
C LEU A 23 -20.07 -15.19 3.65
N PHE A 24 -20.14 -13.87 3.85
CA PHE A 24 -20.07 -12.88 2.79
C PHE A 24 -18.67 -12.30 2.73
N TYR A 25 -18.01 -12.41 1.59
CA TYR A 25 -16.66 -11.90 1.39
C TYR A 25 -16.65 -10.43 0.92
N GLY A 26 -17.71 -9.95 0.35
CA GLY A 26 -17.83 -8.56 -0.08
C GLY A 26 -18.85 -8.32 -1.17
N LEU A 27 -19.03 -7.04 -1.47
CA LEU A 27 -19.81 -6.52 -2.58
C LEU A 27 -18.92 -5.57 -3.37
N ALA A 28 -18.89 -5.72 -4.70
CA ALA A 28 -18.13 -4.83 -5.58
C ALA A 28 -19.08 -4.20 -6.61
N MET A 29 -18.83 -2.92 -6.92
CA MET A 29 -19.51 -2.19 -8.01
C MET A 29 -18.44 -1.70 -8.97
N ASP A 30 -18.22 -2.44 -10.03
CA ASP A 30 -17.12 -2.20 -10.95
C ASP A 30 -17.61 -1.58 -12.26
N GLY A 31 -16.87 -0.62 -12.80
CA GLY A 31 -17.06 -0.13 -14.16
C GLY A 31 -16.53 -1.14 -15.19
N LYS A 32 -17.11 -1.11 -16.42
CA LYS A 32 -16.61 -1.96 -17.53
C LYS A 32 -15.25 -1.52 -18.08
N LYS A 33 -14.80 -0.30 -17.77
CA LYS A 33 -13.54 0.32 -18.22
C LYS A 33 -12.94 1.16 -17.11
N GLY A 34 -11.63 1.34 -17.17
CA GLY A 34 -10.89 2.15 -16.22
C GLY A 34 -10.11 1.31 -15.22
N ILE A 35 -9.68 1.94 -14.14
CA ILE A 35 -8.96 1.30 -13.04
C ILE A 35 -9.96 0.95 -11.94
N ILE A 36 -9.90 -0.27 -11.47
CA ILE A 36 -10.64 -0.75 -10.31
C ILE A 36 -9.65 -0.85 -9.16
N LEU A 37 -9.98 -0.23 -8.03
CA LEU A 37 -9.15 -0.22 -6.84
C LEU A 37 -9.91 -0.81 -5.65
N ASP A 38 -9.37 -1.88 -5.11
CA ASP A 38 -9.84 -2.45 -3.85
C ASP A 38 -8.92 -2.07 -2.70
N ASN A 39 -9.49 -1.75 -1.56
CA ASN A 39 -8.75 -1.44 -0.36
C ASN A 39 -8.90 -2.56 0.68
N PHE A 40 -7.81 -3.26 0.96
CA PHE A 40 -7.71 -4.32 1.98
C PHE A 40 -6.89 -3.88 3.19
N SER A 41 -6.86 -2.59 3.48
CA SER A 41 -6.10 -2.09 4.62
C SER A 41 -6.56 -2.70 5.94
N LEU A 42 -5.59 -3.14 6.74
CA LEU A 42 -5.80 -3.59 8.11
C LEU A 42 -5.01 -2.68 9.05
N ARG A 43 -5.72 -1.86 9.82
CA ARG A 43 -5.10 -0.91 10.75
C ARG A 43 -4.17 -1.63 11.73
N GLY A 44 -2.97 -1.07 11.93
CA GLY A 44 -1.97 -1.60 12.85
C GLY A 44 -1.19 -2.81 12.33
N SER A 45 -1.46 -3.27 11.11
CA SER A 45 -0.73 -4.37 10.50
C SER A 45 0.68 -3.96 10.08
N SER A 46 1.61 -4.90 10.20
CA SER A 46 2.98 -4.77 9.68
C SER A 46 3.17 -5.44 8.30
N GLY A 47 2.13 -6.08 7.77
CA GLY A 47 2.20 -6.92 6.57
C GLY A 47 2.66 -8.35 6.82
N LEU A 48 3.21 -8.64 8.00
CA LEU A 48 3.71 -9.99 8.31
C LEU A 48 2.59 -11.03 8.48
N SER A 49 1.39 -10.59 8.84
CA SER A 49 0.21 -11.46 8.98
C SER A 49 -0.32 -11.99 7.65
N LEU A 50 0.02 -11.39 6.52
CA LEU A 50 -0.42 -11.82 5.19
C LEU A 50 -0.06 -13.28 4.90
N ARG A 51 1.12 -13.73 5.33
CA ARG A 51 1.57 -15.13 5.19
C ARG A 51 0.72 -16.15 5.97
N GLY A 52 -0.07 -15.68 6.94
CA GLY A 52 -0.99 -16.53 7.72
C GLY A 52 -2.34 -16.79 7.05
N ILE A 53 -2.66 -16.08 5.95
CA ILE A 53 -3.87 -16.32 5.20
C ILE A 53 -3.70 -17.61 4.39
N PRO A 54 -4.63 -18.61 4.49
CA PRO A 54 -4.47 -19.85 3.75
C PRO A 54 -4.32 -19.63 2.25
N GLN A 55 -3.33 -20.27 1.62
CA GLN A 55 -3.08 -20.14 0.18
C GLN A 55 -4.30 -20.49 -0.66
N GLN A 56 -5.02 -21.53 -0.26
CA GLN A 56 -6.23 -21.93 -0.95
C GLN A 56 -7.27 -20.79 -0.98
N MET A 57 -7.44 -20.08 0.14
CA MET A 57 -8.35 -18.93 0.22
C MET A 57 -7.93 -17.81 -0.72
N LEU A 58 -6.64 -17.44 -0.72
CA LEU A 58 -6.12 -16.39 -1.60
C LEU A 58 -6.24 -16.77 -3.08
N ARG A 59 -5.96 -18.03 -3.45
CA ARG A 59 -6.12 -18.51 -4.82
C ARG A 59 -7.59 -18.50 -5.27
N GLN A 60 -8.50 -18.99 -4.44
CA GLN A 60 -9.94 -18.92 -4.72
C GLN A 60 -10.43 -17.48 -4.84
N PHE A 61 -9.88 -16.57 -4.04
CA PHE A 61 -10.18 -15.15 -4.15
C PHE A 61 -9.66 -14.59 -5.48
N ASN A 62 -8.43 -14.92 -5.88
CA ASN A 62 -7.85 -14.52 -7.16
C ASN A 62 -8.66 -15.04 -8.37
N GLU A 63 -9.16 -16.28 -8.31
CA GLU A 63 -10.05 -16.83 -9.36
C GLU A 63 -11.35 -16.03 -9.52
N GLN A 64 -11.91 -15.52 -8.43
CA GLN A 64 -13.16 -14.75 -8.44
C GLN A 64 -12.94 -13.27 -8.76
N ARG A 65 -11.77 -12.73 -8.37
CA ARG A 65 -11.41 -11.33 -8.49
C ARG A 65 -9.90 -11.20 -8.75
N PRO A 66 -9.45 -11.41 -9.99
CA PRO A 66 -8.04 -11.31 -10.33
C PRO A 66 -7.53 -9.87 -10.20
N TYR A 67 -6.27 -9.72 -9.83
CA TYR A 67 -5.57 -8.45 -9.72
C TYR A 67 -4.38 -8.41 -10.67
N ASP A 68 -4.20 -7.25 -11.32
CA ASP A 68 -3.02 -6.96 -12.15
C ASP A 68 -1.88 -6.37 -11.32
N LEU A 69 -2.22 -5.65 -10.26
CA LEU A 69 -1.27 -4.99 -9.37
C LEU A 69 -1.71 -5.11 -7.90
N ILE A 70 -0.77 -5.51 -7.05
CA ILE A 70 -0.91 -5.49 -5.59
C ILE A 70 0.05 -4.45 -5.03
N ILE A 71 -0.48 -3.46 -4.31
CA ILE A 71 0.31 -2.42 -3.65
C ILE A 71 0.41 -2.74 -2.17
N LEU A 72 1.64 -2.84 -1.65
CA LEU A 72 1.93 -3.09 -0.25
C LEU A 72 2.43 -1.79 0.41
N GLU A 73 1.68 -1.29 1.38
CA GLU A 73 2.03 -0.11 2.17
C GLU A 73 2.06 -0.52 3.66
N TYR A 74 3.22 -0.90 4.14
CA TYR A 74 3.43 -1.39 5.50
C TYR A 74 4.73 -0.84 6.09
N GLY A 75 4.87 -0.92 7.40
CA GLY A 75 6.13 -0.68 8.09
C GLY A 75 6.09 0.44 9.12
N LEU A 76 5.22 1.44 9.00
CA LEU A 76 5.20 2.57 9.94
C LEU A 76 4.98 2.10 11.39
N ASN A 77 4.21 1.03 11.59
CA ASN A 77 4.00 0.40 12.91
C ASN A 77 5.22 -0.38 13.44
N VAL A 78 6.24 -0.59 12.60
CA VAL A 78 7.49 -1.27 12.95
C VAL A 78 8.59 -0.26 13.29
N ALA A 79 8.49 0.95 12.74
CA ALA A 79 9.46 2.01 12.95
C ALA A 79 9.54 2.42 14.42
N THR A 80 10.73 2.43 14.97
CA THR A 80 11.03 2.96 16.31
C THR A 80 11.99 4.13 16.19
N GLU A 81 12.00 5.02 17.18
CA GLU A 81 12.78 6.26 17.13
C GLU A 81 14.24 6.04 16.74
N ARG A 82 14.90 5.07 17.37
CA ARG A 82 16.31 4.73 17.15
C ARG A 82 16.51 3.36 16.49
N GLY A 83 15.50 2.86 15.77
CA GLY A 83 15.54 1.55 15.13
C GLY A 83 16.70 1.45 14.15
N ARG A 84 17.61 0.48 14.37
CA ARG A 84 18.77 0.24 13.52
C ARG A 84 18.70 -1.10 12.79
N ASN A 85 18.06 -2.07 13.41
CA ASN A 85 17.96 -3.44 12.89
C ASN A 85 16.50 -3.82 12.67
N TYR A 86 16.18 -4.16 11.43
CA TYR A 86 14.86 -4.62 10.99
C TYR A 86 14.94 -5.98 10.29
N ASP A 87 15.97 -6.81 10.58
CA ASP A 87 16.20 -8.11 9.93
C ASP A 87 14.99 -9.05 10.06
N ASN A 88 14.37 -9.10 11.24
CA ASN A 88 13.18 -9.93 11.46
C ASN A 88 11.98 -9.44 10.64
N TYR A 89 11.85 -8.12 10.50
CA TYR A 89 10.83 -7.53 9.63
C TYR A 89 11.10 -7.88 8.17
N GLN A 90 12.34 -7.70 7.70
CA GLN A 90 12.75 -8.06 6.34
C GLN A 90 12.44 -9.52 6.02
N LYS A 91 12.93 -10.46 6.84
CA LYS A 91 12.65 -11.89 6.67
C LYS A 91 11.15 -12.20 6.62
N GLY A 92 10.39 -11.60 7.52
CA GLY A 92 8.96 -11.81 7.59
C GLY A 92 8.20 -11.25 6.39
N LEU A 93 8.59 -10.06 5.90
CA LEU A 93 7.92 -9.44 4.74
C LEU A 93 8.32 -10.15 3.43
N LEU A 94 9.56 -10.59 3.28
CA LEU A 94 9.98 -11.45 2.17
C LEU A 94 9.11 -12.71 2.08
N THR A 95 8.88 -13.39 3.21
CA THR A 95 7.98 -14.55 3.27
C THR A 95 6.54 -14.20 2.88
N SER A 96 6.04 -13.03 3.30
CA SER A 96 4.69 -12.57 2.93
C SER A 96 4.59 -12.27 1.44
N ILE A 97 5.63 -11.65 0.84
CA ILE A 97 5.68 -11.35 -0.59
C ILE A 97 5.71 -12.64 -1.41
N GLU A 98 6.55 -13.61 -1.03
CA GLU A 98 6.61 -14.91 -1.69
C GLU A 98 5.27 -15.65 -1.63
N HIS A 99 4.62 -15.59 -0.47
CA HIS A 99 3.27 -16.13 -0.29
C HIS A 99 2.25 -15.50 -1.25
N LEU A 100 2.28 -14.18 -1.42
CA LEU A 100 1.41 -13.47 -2.36
C LEU A 100 1.73 -13.83 -3.81
N LYS A 101 3.01 -13.88 -4.21
CA LYS A 101 3.41 -14.30 -5.56
C LYS A 101 2.88 -15.69 -5.92
N ASN A 102 2.93 -16.62 -4.98
CA ASN A 102 2.42 -17.98 -5.16
C ASN A 102 0.88 -18.05 -5.26
N CYS A 103 0.18 -17.05 -4.75
CA CYS A 103 -1.29 -17.00 -4.78
C CYS A 103 -1.83 -16.14 -5.93
N PHE A 104 -1.06 -15.15 -6.39
CA PHE A 104 -1.40 -14.19 -7.44
C PHE A 104 -0.31 -14.14 -8.51
N PRO A 105 -0.07 -15.25 -9.24
CA PRO A 105 1.10 -15.37 -10.13
C PRO A 105 1.09 -14.40 -11.32
N GLN A 106 -0.06 -13.81 -11.65
CA GLN A 106 -0.19 -12.85 -12.75
C GLN A 106 -0.08 -11.39 -12.27
N ALA A 107 -0.18 -11.16 -10.96
CA ALA A 107 -0.13 -9.81 -10.41
C ALA A 107 1.32 -9.32 -10.26
N SER A 108 1.57 -8.09 -10.67
CA SER A 108 2.77 -7.36 -10.26
C SER A 108 2.62 -6.91 -8.82
N ILE A 109 3.74 -6.82 -8.09
CA ILE A 109 3.74 -6.31 -6.71
C ILE A 109 4.56 -5.03 -6.66
N LEU A 110 4.02 -3.99 -6.01
CA LEU A 110 4.67 -2.73 -5.73
C LEU A 110 4.74 -2.53 -4.22
N LEU A 111 5.95 -2.40 -3.68
CA LEU A 111 6.16 -2.03 -2.28
C LEU A 111 6.35 -0.51 -2.18
N LEU A 112 5.53 0.14 -1.37
CA LEU A 112 5.74 1.53 -0.98
C LEU A 112 6.61 1.57 0.27
N SER A 113 7.58 2.49 0.31
CA SER A 113 8.30 2.76 1.55
C SER A 113 7.37 3.37 2.60
N VAL A 114 7.79 3.34 3.86
CA VAL A 114 7.20 4.23 4.86
C VAL A 114 7.43 5.69 4.45
N GLY A 115 6.48 6.56 4.81
CA GLY A 115 6.64 8.00 4.68
C GLY A 115 7.51 8.59 5.78
N ASP A 116 7.71 9.91 5.74
CA ASP A 116 8.35 10.63 6.82
C ASP A 116 7.51 10.56 8.09
N ARG A 117 8.20 10.54 9.22
CA ARG A 117 7.63 10.63 10.56
C ARG A 117 8.58 11.41 11.42
N ASP A 118 8.08 12.46 12.04
CA ASP A 118 8.88 13.28 12.94
C ASP A 118 8.70 12.86 14.40
N TYR A 119 9.72 13.15 15.17
CA TYR A 119 9.73 13.04 16.62
C TYR A 119 10.27 14.32 17.23
N LYS A 120 9.91 14.57 18.48
CA LYS A 120 10.41 15.72 19.22
C LYS A 120 11.68 15.34 19.95
N THR A 121 12.77 16.05 19.64
CA THR A 121 14.05 15.88 20.33
C THR A 121 14.01 16.43 21.75
N GLU A 122 15.06 16.14 22.53
CA GLU A 122 15.19 16.67 23.91
C GLU A 122 15.22 18.20 23.96
N ASP A 123 15.76 18.83 22.92
CA ASP A 123 15.81 20.30 22.75
C ASP A 123 14.45 20.87 22.31
N GLY A 124 13.47 20.01 22.06
CA GLY A 124 12.11 20.39 21.63
C GLY A 124 11.95 20.60 20.13
N GLU A 125 12.98 20.36 19.31
CA GLU A 125 12.90 20.45 17.86
C GLU A 125 12.21 19.23 17.24
N LEU A 126 11.55 19.44 16.11
CA LEU A 126 10.98 18.36 15.30
C LEU A 126 12.02 17.91 14.26
N ARG A 127 12.28 16.61 14.23
CA ARG A 127 13.20 15.99 13.26
C ARG A 127 12.66 14.67 12.76
N THR A 128 12.97 14.35 11.52
CA THR A 128 12.70 13.02 10.95
C THR A 128 13.28 11.92 11.85
N MET A 129 12.48 10.94 12.16
CA MET A 129 12.85 9.81 13.01
C MET A 129 13.95 8.96 12.34
N PRO A 130 15.14 8.79 12.97
CA PRO A 130 16.24 8.03 12.38
C PRO A 130 15.86 6.59 12.01
N GLY A 131 15.01 5.95 12.81
CA GLY A 131 14.53 4.60 12.55
C GLY A 131 13.73 4.47 11.25
N VAL A 132 13.04 5.53 10.82
CA VAL A 132 12.33 5.56 9.52
C VAL A 132 13.34 5.45 8.37
N LYS A 133 14.40 6.26 8.38
CA LYS A 133 15.42 6.23 7.33
C LYS A 133 16.11 4.86 7.23
N ASN A 134 16.36 4.22 8.37
CA ASN A 134 16.89 2.85 8.39
C ASN A 134 15.90 1.86 7.81
N LEU A 135 14.61 1.94 8.20
CA LEU A 135 13.57 1.03 7.71
C LEU A 135 13.39 1.13 6.19
N ILE A 136 13.47 2.33 5.60
CA ILE A 136 13.38 2.53 4.15
C ILE A 136 14.47 1.73 3.42
N ARG A 137 15.71 1.71 3.95
CA ARG A 137 16.80 0.91 3.37
C ARG A 137 16.47 -0.59 3.38
N TYR A 138 15.89 -1.08 4.47
CA TYR A 138 15.42 -2.45 4.55
C TYR A 138 14.30 -2.74 3.55
N GLN A 139 13.37 -1.80 3.36
CA GLN A 139 12.30 -1.94 2.37
C GLN A 139 12.81 -1.93 0.94
N GLN A 140 13.84 -1.14 0.62
CA GLN A 140 14.55 -1.20 -0.66
C GLN A 140 15.20 -2.56 -0.90
N ASN A 141 15.89 -3.08 0.13
CA ASN A 141 16.51 -4.42 0.04
C ASN A 141 15.45 -5.52 -0.15
N ILE A 142 14.32 -5.44 0.56
CA ILE A 142 13.19 -6.37 0.39
C ILE A 142 12.69 -6.35 -1.06
N ALA A 143 12.49 -5.19 -1.63
CA ALA A 143 12.01 -5.07 -3.00
C ALA A 143 13.03 -5.64 -4.01
N ALA A 144 14.31 -5.33 -3.83
CA ALA A 144 15.39 -5.83 -4.67
C ALA A 144 15.53 -7.36 -4.57
N GLU A 145 15.55 -7.91 -3.35
CA GLU A 145 15.71 -9.34 -3.08
C GLU A 145 14.51 -10.15 -3.59
N SER A 146 13.30 -9.61 -3.43
CA SER A 146 12.09 -10.26 -3.93
C SER A 146 11.81 -9.99 -5.42
N GLY A 147 12.57 -9.12 -6.09
CA GLY A 147 12.36 -8.79 -7.51
C GLY A 147 11.00 -8.14 -7.77
N ILE A 148 10.57 -7.22 -6.91
CA ILE A 148 9.32 -6.45 -7.05
C ILE A 148 9.62 -4.97 -7.25
N ALA A 149 8.62 -4.23 -7.71
CA ALA A 149 8.73 -2.78 -7.85
C ALA A 149 8.78 -2.09 -6.47
N PHE A 150 9.47 -0.96 -6.41
CA PHE A 150 9.59 -0.13 -5.21
C PHE A 150 9.28 1.33 -5.53
N TRP A 151 8.47 1.97 -4.69
CA TRP A 151 8.23 3.41 -4.76
C TRP A 151 8.60 4.06 -3.43
N ASN A 152 9.50 5.03 -3.47
CA ASN A 152 9.98 5.72 -2.28
C ASN A 152 9.01 6.83 -1.89
N MET A 153 8.04 6.52 -1.04
CA MET A 153 7.06 7.49 -0.55
C MET A 153 7.72 8.59 0.29
N PHE A 154 8.79 8.30 1.01
CA PHE A 154 9.53 9.28 1.80
C PHE A 154 10.09 10.40 0.89
N GLU A 155 10.73 10.03 -0.21
CA GLU A 155 11.23 11.02 -1.19
C GLU A 155 10.07 11.75 -1.89
N ALA A 156 9.00 11.05 -2.22
CA ALA A 156 7.82 11.67 -2.81
C ALA A 156 7.15 12.70 -1.88
N MET A 157 7.22 12.50 -0.58
CA MET A 157 6.77 13.48 0.43
C MET A 157 7.64 14.73 0.49
N GLY A 158 8.87 14.66 0.01
CA GLY A 158 9.88 15.73 0.09
C GLY A 158 11.08 15.39 0.97
N GLY A 159 11.21 14.14 1.41
CA GLY A 159 12.35 13.67 2.19
C GLY A 159 12.31 14.09 3.66
N GLU A 160 13.48 14.35 4.21
CA GLU A 160 13.67 14.71 5.62
C GLU A 160 12.94 16.01 6.00
N GLY A 161 12.14 15.97 7.07
CA GLY A 161 11.32 17.09 7.55
C GLY A 161 10.04 17.34 6.76
N SER A 162 9.73 16.48 5.79
CA SER A 162 8.53 16.64 4.96
C SER A 162 7.24 16.48 5.76
N MET A 163 7.22 15.68 6.82
CA MET A 163 6.06 15.52 7.68
C MET A 163 5.70 16.85 8.35
N ALA A 164 6.67 17.57 8.92
CA ALA A 164 6.45 18.89 9.49
C ALA A 164 5.90 19.87 8.44
N ASN A 165 6.44 19.85 7.23
CA ASN A 165 5.97 20.68 6.13
C ASN A 165 4.51 20.38 5.76
N LEU A 166 4.11 19.09 5.72
CA LEU A 166 2.73 18.70 5.47
C LEU A 166 1.77 19.11 6.59
N VAL A 167 2.20 19.02 7.85
CA VAL A 167 1.43 19.46 9.02
C VAL A 167 1.16 20.96 8.93
N HIS A 168 2.17 21.77 8.61
CA HIS A 168 2.09 23.22 8.57
C HIS A 168 1.64 23.80 7.22
N ALA A 169 1.40 22.96 6.21
CA ALA A 169 0.84 23.39 4.93
C ALA A 169 -0.53 24.08 5.11
N LYS A 170 -0.88 24.96 4.20
CA LYS A 170 -2.18 25.67 4.21
C LYS A 170 -2.94 25.36 2.92
N PRO A 171 -3.98 24.52 2.97
CA PRO A 171 -4.49 23.78 4.14
C PRO A 171 -3.59 22.62 4.56
N SER A 172 -3.63 22.23 5.84
CA SER A 172 -2.83 21.11 6.38
C SER A 172 -3.09 19.80 5.63
N MET A 173 -2.01 19.03 5.40
CA MET A 173 -2.02 17.72 4.74
C MET A 173 -1.69 16.57 5.69
N ALA A 174 -1.29 16.85 6.94
CA ALA A 174 -1.01 15.85 7.95
C ALA A 174 -1.56 16.27 9.31
N ASN A 175 -1.62 15.32 10.25
CA ASN A 175 -2.08 15.56 11.61
C ASN A 175 -0.94 16.10 12.49
N TYR A 176 -1.28 16.79 13.57
CA TYR A 176 -0.33 17.33 14.55
C TYR A 176 0.38 16.26 15.40
N ASP A 177 0.14 14.98 15.12
CA ASP A 177 0.90 13.86 15.67
C ASP A 177 2.21 13.60 14.90
N TYR A 178 2.44 14.34 13.81
CA TYR A 178 3.63 14.24 12.96
C TYR A 178 3.93 12.82 12.47
N THR A 179 2.86 12.03 12.30
CA THR A 179 2.93 10.63 11.91
C THR A 179 1.93 10.30 10.80
N HIS A 180 0.70 10.79 10.92
CA HIS A 180 -0.38 10.41 10.04
C HIS A 180 -0.78 11.54 9.10
N ILE A 181 -0.77 11.25 7.81
CA ILE A 181 -1.34 12.13 6.79
C ILE A 181 -2.87 12.14 6.91
N ASN A 182 -3.49 13.25 6.56
CA ASN A 182 -4.94 13.36 6.45
C ASN A 182 -5.40 13.09 5.00
N PHE A 183 -6.71 13.18 4.73
CA PHE A 183 -7.24 12.92 3.37
C PHE A 183 -6.64 13.80 2.28
N ARG A 184 -6.27 15.05 2.58
CA ARG A 184 -5.60 15.93 1.60
C ARG A 184 -4.19 15.46 1.29
N GLY A 185 -3.43 15.09 2.32
CA GLY A 185 -2.11 14.49 2.16
C GLY A 185 -2.18 13.17 1.39
N GLY A 186 -3.14 12.32 1.73
CA GLY A 186 -3.40 11.09 0.99
C GLY A 186 -3.72 11.33 -0.48
N LYS A 187 -4.57 12.32 -0.79
CA LYS A 187 -4.86 12.70 -2.18
C LYS A 187 -3.62 13.22 -2.92
N HIS A 188 -2.79 14.01 -2.24
CA HIS A 188 -1.55 14.54 -2.80
C HIS A 188 -0.58 13.41 -3.15
N LEU A 189 -0.31 12.51 -2.20
CA LEU A 189 0.62 11.38 -2.41
C LEU A 189 0.09 10.37 -3.43
N ALA A 190 -1.22 10.10 -3.43
CA ALA A 190 -1.84 9.28 -4.45
C ALA A 190 -1.71 9.87 -5.85
N GLY A 191 -1.77 11.21 -5.97
CA GLY A 191 -1.50 11.91 -7.22
C GLY A 191 -0.07 11.68 -7.70
N LEU A 192 0.94 11.84 -6.84
CA LEU A 192 2.34 11.61 -7.17
C LEU A 192 2.61 10.15 -7.57
N LEU A 193 2.02 9.19 -6.86
CA LEU A 193 2.10 7.77 -7.23
C LEU A 193 1.48 7.52 -8.60
N TYR A 194 0.29 8.06 -8.83
CA TYR A 194 -0.41 7.93 -10.12
C TYR A 194 0.41 8.49 -11.26
N GLU A 195 0.96 9.70 -11.14
CA GLU A 195 1.84 10.33 -12.13
C GLU A 195 3.07 9.46 -12.41
N THR A 196 3.68 8.88 -11.36
CA THR A 196 4.81 7.96 -11.51
C THR A 196 4.43 6.71 -12.32
N LEU A 197 3.28 6.12 -12.05
CA LEU A 197 2.78 4.93 -12.76
C LEU A 197 2.46 5.25 -14.23
N ILE A 198 1.82 6.39 -14.49
CA ILE A 198 1.51 6.84 -15.87
C ILE A 198 2.79 7.10 -16.66
N TYR A 199 3.75 7.82 -16.06
CA TYR A 199 5.06 8.04 -16.68
C TYR A 199 5.75 6.70 -17.02
N GLY A 200 5.77 5.76 -16.06
CA GLY A 200 6.35 4.43 -16.28
C GLY A 200 5.67 3.68 -17.43
N LYS A 201 4.33 3.76 -17.50
CA LYS A 201 3.57 3.19 -18.62
C LYS A 201 3.94 3.81 -19.95
N GLU A 202 4.01 5.12 -20.04
CA GLU A 202 4.39 5.82 -21.27
C GLU A 202 5.80 5.42 -21.74
N GLN A 203 6.76 5.28 -20.81
CA GLN A 203 8.12 4.82 -21.14
C GLN A 203 8.12 3.37 -21.64
N TYR A 204 7.28 2.51 -21.07
CA TYR A 204 7.11 1.14 -21.51
C TYR A 204 6.49 1.08 -22.91
N ASP A 205 5.42 1.83 -23.17
CA ASP A 205 4.74 1.86 -24.47
C ASP A 205 5.69 2.40 -25.57
N ARG A 206 6.50 3.42 -25.27
CA ARG A 206 7.51 3.93 -26.20
C ARG A 206 8.55 2.86 -26.55
N ARG A 207 9.07 2.12 -25.56
CA ARG A 207 10.06 1.06 -25.82
C ARG A 207 9.47 -0.04 -26.72
N ARG A 208 8.25 -0.48 -26.43
CA ARG A 208 7.57 -1.49 -27.27
C ARG A 208 7.25 -1.05 -28.69
N ALA A 209 7.15 0.23 -28.94
CA ALA A 209 6.94 0.75 -30.30
C ALA A 209 8.20 0.69 -31.18
N TYR A 210 9.37 0.44 -30.60
CA TYR A 210 10.65 0.29 -31.31
C TYR A 210 11.13 -1.17 -31.40
N GLU A 211 10.44 -2.10 -30.75
CA GLU A 211 10.62 -3.55 -30.89
C GLU A 211 9.72 -4.15 -31.97
#